data_03f4a74a01fcdf444716eddf54bafa4d
#
_entry.id   03f4a74a01fcdf444716eddf54bafa4d
#
_cell.length_a   1.000
_cell.length_b   1.000
_cell.length_c   1.000
_cell.angle_alpha   90.00
_cell.angle_beta   90.00
_cell.angle_gamma   90.00
#
_symmetry.space_group_name_H-M   'P 1'
#
loop_
_entity.id
_entity.type
_entity.pdbx_description
1 polymer ?
#
loop_
_entity_poly.entity_id
_entity_poly.type
_entity_poly.pdbx_seq_one_letter_code
_entity_poly.pdbx_strand_id
1 'polypeptide(L)'
;IILHQGQIAEMKTGEGKTLVATLPAYLNGLTGKGVHVITVNDYLARRDAEWMGQVHRFLGLSVGLIQQGMNPEERKRNYACDITYATNSEVGFDYLRDNMATGMDEVVQRPFNFCIIDEVDSVLVDEARTPLIISGQVERPSEKYIKAAEIAAALSKDKEHYEIDEKARNVLLSDEGFAEAEKLLAVEDLYNPEDPWAHFVFNALKAKELFIKDVNYIVRDDEVVIVDEFTGRVMPGRRWSDGLHQAIEAKERVDIQPETQTPVSYTHLTLPTNACV
;
A
#
# COMPACT_ATOMS: atom_id res chain seq x y z
N ILE A 1 18.78 5.94 32.73
CA ILE A 1 19.94 6.63 32.13
C ILE A 1 20.20 6.03 30.75
N ILE A 2 20.47 4.72 30.64
CA ILE A 2 20.83 4.02 29.39
C ILE A 2 19.82 4.34 28.26
N LEU A 3 18.53 4.14 28.48
CA LEU A 3 17.48 4.44 27.50
C LEU A 3 17.46 5.92 27.08
N HIS A 4 17.66 6.85 28.03
CA HIS A 4 17.72 8.28 27.71
C HIS A 4 18.95 8.63 26.84
N GLN A 5 20.02 7.87 26.94
CA GLN A 5 21.23 8.01 26.11
C GLN A 5 21.10 7.35 24.73
N GLY A 6 19.94 6.80 24.39
CA GLY A 6 19.68 6.13 23.11
C GLY A 6 20.37 4.76 23.01
N GLN A 7 20.59 4.09 24.12
CA GLN A 7 21.24 2.78 24.18
C GLN A 7 20.21 1.68 24.49
N ILE A 8 20.59 0.43 24.23
CA ILE A 8 19.80 -0.75 24.54
C ILE A 8 20.02 -1.14 26.01
N ALA A 9 18.93 -1.37 26.74
CA ALA A 9 18.94 -1.85 28.11
C ALA A 9 18.29 -3.24 28.18
N GLU A 10 19.03 -4.25 28.60
CA GLU A 10 18.51 -5.57 28.84
C GLU A 10 17.96 -5.69 30.26
N MET A 11 16.71 -6.17 30.37
CA MET A 11 16.06 -6.51 31.62
C MET A 11 15.27 -7.82 31.46
N LYS A 12 15.37 -8.72 32.44
CA LYS A 12 14.65 -9.99 32.42
C LYS A 12 13.15 -9.78 32.62
N THR A 13 12.38 -10.78 32.19
CA THR A 13 10.93 -10.80 32.41
C THR A 13 10.60 -10.67 33.91
N GLY A 14 9.64 -9.80 34.24
CA GLY A 14 9.23 -9.57 35.62
C GLY A 14 10.03 -8.52 36.39
N GLU A 15 11.10 -7.97 35.84
CA GLU A 15 11.96 -6.95 36.53
C GLU A 15 11.38 -5.52 36.46
N GLY A 16 10.18 -5.35 35.90
CA GLY A 16 9.49 -4.07 35.89
C GLY A 16 9.88 -3.13 34.75
N LYS A 17 10.19 -3.66 33.57
CA LYS A 17 10.53 -2.87 32.36
C LYS A 17 9.56 -1.73 32.11
N THR A 18 8.25 -1.99 32.16
CA THR A 18 7.18 -1.00 31.93
C THR A 18 7.28 0.19 32.87
N LEU A 19 7.57 -0.05 34.16
CA LEU A 19 7.71 1.00 35.17
C LEU A 19 9.01 1.78 34.93
N VAL A 20 10.11 1.10 34.63
CA VAL A 20 11.41 1.75 34.35
C VAL A 20 11.34 2.64 33.12
N ALA A 21 10.63 2.22 32.06
CA ALA A 21 10.42 2.99 30.85
C ALA A 21 9.70 4.32 31.09
N THR A 22 8.90 4.43 32.15
CA THR A 22 8.20 5.65 32.53
C THR A 22 9.15 6.82 32.81
N LEU A 23 10.30 6.55 33.40
CA LEU A 23 11.27 7.60 33.77
C LEU A 23 11.86 8.33 32.55
N PRO A 24 12.47 7.64 31.56
CA PRO A 24 12.96 8.30 30.35
C PRO A 24 11.82 8.84 29.48
N ALA A 25 10.64 8.23 29.46
CA ALA A 25 9.48 8.75 28.76
C ALA A 25 9.04 10.10 29.33
N TYR A 26 8.93 10.20 30.66
CA TYR A 26 8.62 11.45 31.32
C TYR A 26 9.67 12.54 31.06
N LEU A 27 10.96 12.22 31.27
CA LEU A 27 12.06 13.16 31.10
C LEU A 27 12.08 13.77 29.68
N ASN A 28 11.90 12.94 28.66
CA ASN A 28 11.90 13.41 27.27
C ASN A 28 10.56 14.05 26.89
N GLY A 29 9.44 13.65 27.51
CA GLY A 29 8.13 14.25 27.35
C GLY A 29 8.08 15.72 27.78
N LEU A 30 8.84 16.10 28.80
CA LEU A 30 8.95 17.49 29.27
C LEU A 30 9.45 18.47 28.19
N THR A 31 10.07 17.98 27.13
CA THR A 31 10.51 18.83 26.01
C THR A 31 9.38 19.33 25.15
N GLY A 32 8.18 18.75 25.26
CA GLY A 32 7.01 19.04 24.40
C GLY A 32 7.15 18.57 22.96
N LYS A 33 8.26 17.92 22.59
CA LYS A 33 8.54 17.44 21.22
C LYS A 33 7.93 16.08 20.90
N GLY A 34 7.44 15.37 21.91
CA GLY A 34 6.79 14.06 21.79
C GLY A 34 7.73 12.87 22.01
N VAL A 35 7.15 11.89 22.66
CA VAL A 35 7.78 10.60 22.95
C VAL A 35 6.84 9.49 22.45
N HIS A 36 7.39 8.53 21.73
CA HIS A 36 6.67 7.32 21.34
C HIS A 36 7.14 6.15 22.21
N VAL A 37 6.17 5.42 22.78
CA VAL A 37 6.43 4.16 23.49
C VAL A 37 5.84 3.05 22.64
N ILE A 38 6.70 2.24 22.04
CA ILE A 38 6.36 1.24 21.04
C ILE A 38 6.36 -0.15 21.67
N THR A 39 5.30 -0.90 21.43
CA THR A 39 5.11 -2.28 21.87
C THR A 39 4.76 -3.19 20.70
N VAL A 40 4.77 -4.51 20.93
CA VAL A 40 4.52 -5.51 19.87
C VAL A 40 3.04 -5.71 19.53
N ASN A 41 2.11 -5.32 20.41
CA ASN A 41 0.68 -5.53 20.15
C ASN A 41 -0.22 -4.49 20.83
N ASP A 42 -1.45 -4.36 20.33
CA ASP A 42 -2.45 -3.39 20.80
C ASP A 42 -2.85 -3.57 22.26
N TYR A 43 -2.82 -4.80 22.76
CA TYR A 43 -3.15 -5.07 24.16
C TYR A 43 -2.11 -4.43 25.10
N LEU A 44 -0.83 -4.62 24.80
CA LEU A 44 0.26 -4.04 25.59
C LEU A 44 0.26 -2.51 25.47
N ALA A 45 0.08 -1.97 24.28
CA ALA A 45 0.00 -0.53 24.07
C ALA A 45 -1.13 0.10 24.93
N ARG A 46 -2.31 -0.51 24.93
CA ARG A 46 -3.44 -0.07 25.76
C ARG A 46 -3.17 -0.21 27.25
N ARG A 47 -2.74 -1.39 27.69
CA ARG A 47 -2.44 -1.66 29.09
C ARG A 47 -1.45 -0.65 29.67
N ASP A 48 -0.38 -0.40 28.94
CA ASP A 48 0.71 0.48 29.40
C ASP A 48 0.28 1.96 29.36
N ALA A 49 -0.50 2.35 28.35
CA ALA A 49 -1.11 3.69 28.30
C ALA A 49 -2.11 3.92 29.45
N GLU A 50 -2.86 2.90 29.85
CA GLU A 50 -3.80 3.00 30.98
C GLU A 50 -3.07 3.03 32.32
N TRP A 51 -2.10 2.16 32.54
CA TRP A 51 -1.40 2.05 33.82
C TRP A 51 -0.35 3.14 34.02
N MET A 52 0.59 3.27 33.12
CA MET A 52 1.66 4.26 33.25
C MET A 52 1.19 5.67 32.86
N GLY A 53 0.17 5.74 32.03
CA GLY A 53 -0.47 7.01 31.68
C GLY A 53 -1.05 7.75 32.90
N GLN A 54 -1.46 7.05 33.94
CA GLN A 54 -1.91 7.69 35.19
C GLN A 54 -0.75 8.49 35.84
N VAL A 55 0.46 7.91 35.86
CA VAL A 55 1.65 8.57 36.40
C VAL A 55 2.00 9.81 35.56
N HIS A 56 2.01 9.66 34.24
CA HIS A 56 2.33 10.77 33.35
C HIS A 56 1.32 11.93 33.47
N ARG A 57 0.01 11.60 33.48
CA ARG A 57 -1.06 12.61 33.66
C ARG A 57 -0.99 13.29 35.03
N PHE A 58 -0.70 12.53 36.08
CA PHE A 58 -0.49 13.09 37.43
C PHE A 58 0.66 14.10 37.46
N LEU A 59 1.70 13.85 36.67
CA LEU A 59 2.86 14.71 36.52
C LEU A 59 2.67 15.82 35.46
N GLY A 60 1.46 15.98 34.92
CA GLY A 60 1.10 17.09 34.04
C GLY A 60 1.33 16.85 32.54
N LEU A 61 1.68 15.62 32.10
CA LEU A 61 1.86 15.30 30.70
C LEU A 61 0.58 14.69 30.09
N SER A 62 0.31 15.02 28.83
CA SER A 62 -0.73 14.38 28.03
C SER A 62 -0.31 13.02 27.52
N VAL A 63 -1.26 12.07 27.46
CA VAL A 63 -0.99 10.70 27.02
C VAL A 63 -1.99 10.29 25.96
N GLY A 64 -1.47 9.92 24.79
CA GLY A 64 -2.20 9.39 23.65
C GLY A 64 -1.99 7.87 23.49
N LEU A 65 -2.91 7.23 22.80
CA LEU A 65 -2.87 5.83 22.43
C LEU A 65 -3.30 5.68 20.97
N ILE A 66 -2.50 5.02 20.17
CA ILE A 66 -2.84 4.67 18.78
C ILE A 66 -3.20 3.20 18.71
N GLN A 67 -4.34 2.91 18.10
CA GLN A 67 -4.84 1.56 17.90
C GLN A 67 -5.45 1.38 16.52
N GLN A 68 -5.60 0.13 16.11
CA GLN A 68 -6.29 -0.22 14.87
C GLN A 68 -7.72 0.33 14.85
N GLY A 69 -8.19 0.78 13.69
CA GLY A 69 -9.55 1.26 13.49
C GLY A 69 -9.82 2.73 13.89
N MET A 70 -8.82 3.44 14.42
CA MET A 70 -8.94 4.89 14.68
C MET A 70 -8.96 5.68 13.37
N ASN A 71 -9.82 6.70 13.33
CA ASN A 71 -9.86 7.64 12.21
C ASN A 71 -8.67 8.64 12.24
N PRO A 72 -8.37 9.32 11.13
CA PRO A 72 -7.22 10.23 11.04
C PRO A 72 -7.24 11.36 12.08
N GLU A 73 -8.41 11.93 12.38
CA GLU A 73 -8.56 13.00 13.37
C GLU A 73 -8.24 12.53 14.79
N GLU A 74 -8.65 11.31 15.13
CA GLU A 74 -8.31 10.70 16.41
C GLU A 74 -6.81 10.41 16.50
N ARG A 75 -6.21 9.87 15.43
CA ARG A 75 -4.77 9.63 15.36
C ARG A 75 -3.99 10.92 15.55
N LYS A 76 -4.34 11.98 14.82
CA LYS A 76 -3.69 13.30 14.90
C LYS A 76 -3.71 13.85 16.32
N ARG A 77 -4.86 13.77 17.01
CA ARG A 77 -4.98 14.18 18.41
C ARG A 77 -4.11 13.36 19.36
N ASN A 78 -4.03 12.05 19.15
CA ASN A 78 -3.22 11.17 20.00
C ASN A 78 -1.71 11.35 19.74
N TYR A 79 -1.29 11.55 18.49
CA TYR A 79 0.11 11.89 18.19
C TYR A 79 0.52 13.26 18.70
N ALA A 80 -0.40 14.20 18.88
CA ALA A 80 -0.13 15.52 19.45
C ALA A 80 0.15 15.48 20.97
N CYS A 81 -0.14 14.37 21.67
CA CYS A 81 0.14 14.23 23.09
C CYS A 81 1.65 14.19 23.39
N ASP A 82 2.05 14.51 24.62
CA ASP A 82 3.46 14.50 25.05
C ASP A 82 4.06 13.09 24.99
N ILE A 83 3.28 12.08 25.33
CA ILE A 83 3.65 10.67 25.27
C ILE A 83 2.58 9.90 24.51
N THR A 84 2.97 9.16 23.47
CA THR A 84 2.06 8.35 22.65
C THR A 84 2.48 6.89 22.71
N TYR A 85 1.55 6.03 23.15
CA TYR A 85 1.70 4.58 23.11
C TYR A 85 1.13 4.04 21.80
N ALA A 86 1.87 3.15 21.15
CA ALA A 86 1.46 2.55 19.87
C ALA A 86 2.16 1.22 19.62
N THR A 87 1.70 0.47 18.62
CA THR A 87 2.47 -0.65 18.07
C THR A 87 3.40 -0.19 16.96
N ASN A 88 4.46 -0.95 16.71
CA ASN A 88 5.38 -0.74 15.58
C ASN A 88 4.62 -0.67 14.24
N SER A 89 3.68 -1.58 14.02
CA SER A 89 2.89 -1.66 12.78
C SER A 89 2.04 -0.41 12.56
N GLU A 90 1.32 0.07 13.59
CA GLU A 90 0.46 1.25 13.48
C GLU A 90 1.27 2.52 13.17
N VAL A 91 2.42 2.71 13.87
CA VAL A 91 3.31 3.85 13.58
C VAL A 91 3.89 3.76 12.18
N GLY A 92 4.29 2.57 11.74
CA GLY A 92 4.82 2.36 10.39
C GLY A 92 3.76 2.57 9.29
N PHE A 93 2.54 2.10 9.48
CA PHE A 93 1.44 2.36 8.55
C PHE A 93 1.04 3.84 8.51
N ASP A 94 1.02 4.53 9.65
CA ASP A 94 0.77 5.96 9.67
C ASP A 94 1.89 6.75 8.96
N TYR A 95 3.15 6.34 9.17
CA TYR A 95 4.28 6.93 8.44
C TYR A 95 4.15 6.75 6.92
N LEU A 96 3.75 5.56 6.46
CA LEU A 96 3.51 5.33 5.04
C LEU A 96 2.35 6.18 4.50
N ARG A 97 1.24 6.26 5.24
CA ARG A 97 0.09 7.11 4.87
C ARG A 97 0.46 8.58 4.79
N ASP A 98 1.19 9.08 5.77
CA ASP A 98 1.65 10.48 5.82
C ASP A 98 2.57 10.82 4.65
N ASN A 99 3.41 9.87 4.19
CA ASN A 99 4.26 10.06 3.00
C ASN A 99 3.50 9.98 1.67
N MET A 100 2.27 9.51 1.69
CA MET A 100 1.37 9.49 0.52
C MET A 100 0.39 10.67 0.53
N ALA A 101 0.34 11.46 1.62
CA ALA A 101 -0.55 12.59 1.78
C ALA A 101 -0.27 13.66 0.72
N THR A 102 -1.33 14.23 0.15
CA THR A 102 -1.25 15.31 -0.84
C THR A 102 -1.24 16.69 -0.20
N GLY A 103 -1.68 16.80 1.06
CA GLY A 103 -1.73 18.02 1.85
C GLY A 103 -1.26 17.82 3.29
N MET A 104 -0.76 18.89 3.92
CA MET A 104 -0.30 18.86 5.32
C MET A 104 -1.42 18.66 6.35
N ASP A 105 -2.65 18.89 5.97
CA ASP A 105 -3.85 18.65 6.77
C ASP A 105 -4.14 17.15 6.93
N GLU A 106 -3.75 16.34 5.96
CA GLU A 106 -3.89 14.87 5.96
C GLU A 106 -2.85 14.18 6.85
N VAL A 107 -1.71 14.82 7.11
CA VAL A 107 -0.62 14.28 7.92
C VAL A 107 -1.04 14.16 9.39
N VAL A 108 -0.92 12.96 9.96
CA VAL A 108 -1.34 12.69 11.34
C VAL A 108 -0.17 12.68 12.33
N GLN A 109 1.02 12.29 11.89
CA GLN A 109 2.21 12.26 12.73
C GLN A 109 2.88 13.62 12.79
N ARG A 110 3.51 13.92 13.92
CA ARG A 110 4.45 15.03 14.04
C ARG A 110 5.89 14.52 13.86
N PRO A 111 6.89 15.40 13.67
CA PRO A 111 8.28 14.99 13.57
C PRO A 111 8.72 14.13 14.76
N PHE A 112 9.42 13.04 14.49
CA PHE A 112 9.92 12.13 15.52
C PHE A 112 11.01 12.81 16.35
N ASN A 113 10.96 12.62 17.66
CA ASN A 113 11.95 13.18 18.57
C ASN A 113 12.62 12.11 19.45
N PHE A 114 11.84 11.30 20.15
CA PHE A 114 12.35 10.25 21.03
C PHE A 114 11.40 9.04 21.02
N CYS A 115 11.95 7.83 21.00
CA CYS A 115 11.15 6.62 21.15
C CYS A 115 11.78 5.66 22.15
N ILE A 116 10.93 4.88 22.81
CA ILE A 116 11.28 3.71 23.60
C ILE A 116 10.61 2.52 22.91
N ILE A 117 11.39 1.51 22.55
CA ILE A 117 10.89 0.29 21.93
C ILE A 117 11.02 -0.82 22.96
N ASP A 118 9.87 -1.35 23.41
CA ASP A 118 9.81 -2.54 24.26
C ASP A 118 9.87 -3.79 23.38
N GLU A 119 10.48 -4.84 23.89
CA GLU A 119 10.69 -6.11 23.16
C GLU A 119 11.39 -5.87 21.80
N VAL A 120 12.51 -5.17 21.84
CA VAL A 120 13.27 -4.72 20.68
C VAL A 120 13.75 -5.85 19.76
N ASP A 121 13.99 -7.04 20.30
CA ASP A 121 14.29 -8.28 19.59
C ASP A 121 13.13 -8.69 18.67
N SER A 122 11.92 -8.70 19.18
CA SER A 122 10.74 -8.98 18.34
C SER A 122 10.53 -7.91 17.28
N VAL A 123 10.58 -6.63 17.65
CA VAL A 123 10.24 -5.52 16.73
C VAL A 123 11.33 -5.30 15.67
N LEU A 124 12.61 -5.28 16.06
CA LEU A 124 13.71 -4.87 15.18
C LEU A 124 14.57 -6.03 14.66
N VAL A 125 14.28 -7.28 15.04
CA VAL A 125 14.99 -8.48 14.56
C VAL A 125 13.98 -9.46 13.94
N ASP A 126 13.06 -10.01 14.72
CA ASP A 126 12.17 -11.08 14.25
C ASP A 126 11.21 -10.60 13.16
N GLU A 127 10.53 -9.47 13.37
CA GLU A 127 9.58 -8.88 12.42
C GLU A 127 10.22 -7.88 11.46
N ALA A 128 11.50 -7.56 11.63
CA ALA A 128 12.18 -6.50 10.89
C ALA A 128 12.17 -6.68 9.36
N ARG A 129 12.10 -7.92 8.88
CA ARG A 129 12.08 -8.25 7.45
C ARG A 129 10.67 -8.29 6.85
N THR A 130 9.63 -8.17 7.68
CA THR A 130 8.25 -8.14 7.21
C THR A 130 7.93 -6.74 6.68
N PRO A 131 7.72 -6.55 5.36
CA PRO A 131 7.43 -5.23 4.82
C PRO A 131 6.02 -4.80 5.24
N LEU A 132 5.86 -3.53 5.58
CA LEU A 132 4.57 -2.89 5.73
C LEU A 132 4.11 -2.39 4.35
N ILE A 133 2.98 -2.89 3.87
CA ILE A 133 2.47 -2.60 2.54
C ILE A 133 1.09 -1.96 2.67
N ILE A 134 0.91 -0.79 2.05
CA ILE A 134 -0.40 -0.18 1.86
C ILE A 134 -0.84 -0.46 0.42
N SER A 135 -2.00 -1.09 0.25
CA SER A 135 -2.64 -1.25 -1.05
C SER A 135 -3.94 -0.44 -1.07
N GLY A 136 -4.13 0.31 -2.14
CA GLY A 136 -5.36 1.05 -2.42
C GLY A 136 -6.08 0.48 -3.64
N GLN A 137 -7.39 0.54 -3.67
CA GLN A 137 -8.14 0.33 -4.89
C GLN A 137 -8.09 1.64 -5.70
N VAL A 138 -7.59 1.56 -6.92
CA VAL A 138 -7.68 2.67 -7.87
C VAL A 138 -8.95 2.47 -8.68
N GLU A 139 -9.91 3.36 -8.49
CA GLU A 139 -11.07 3.43 -9.37
C GLU A 139 -10.60 3.91 -10.75
N ARG A 140 -10.32 2.97 -11.64
CA ARG A 140 -10.22 3.29 -13.07
C ARG A 140 -11.62 3.18 -13.68
N PRO A 141 -12.02 4.12 -14.55
CA PRO A 141 -13.37 4.12 -15.12
C PRO A 141 -13.61 2.84 -15.91
N SER A 142 -14.51 1.98 -15.46
CA SER A 142 -14.91 0.75 -16.15
C SER A 142 -15.37 1.03 -17.60
N GLU A 143 -15.97 2.18 -17.82
CA GLU A 143 -16.42 2.65 -19.14
C GLU A 143 -15.28 2.77 -20.15
N LYS A 144 -14.05 3.16 -19.73
CA LYS A 144 -12.91 3.26 -20.63
C LYS A 144 -12.47 1.90 -21.15
N TYR A 145 -12.51 0.86 -20.31
CA TYR A 145 -12.19 -0.50 -20.74
C TYR A 145 -13.19 -1.04 -21.73
N ILE A 146 -14.49 -0.79 -21.52
CA ILE A 146 -15.56 -1.21 -22.43
C ILE A 146 -15.40 -0.54 -23.79
N LYS A 147 -15.22 0.78 -23.82
CA LYS A 147 -14.99 1.51 -25.09
C LYS A 147 -13.71 1.06 -25.78
N ALA A 148 -12.64 0.85 -25.04
CA ALA A 148 -11.37 0.36 -25.61
C ALA A 148 -11.53 -1.05 -26.21
N ALA A 149 -12.31 -1.92 -25.60
CA ALA A 149 -12.61 -3.25 -26.15
C ALA A 149 -13.42 -3.17 -27.45
N GLU A 150 -14.39 -2.24 -27.54
CA GLU A 150 -15.14 -1.97 -28.78
C GLU A 150 -14.25 -1.47 -29.90
N ILE A 151 -13.30 -0.56 -29.59
CA ILE A 151 -12.34 -0.04 -30.56
C ILE A 151 -11.39 -1.14 -31.01
N ALA A 152 -10.85 -1.92 -30.07
CA ALA A 152 -9.99 -3.06 -30.41
C ALA A 152 -10.73 -4.07 -31.33
N ALA A 153 -12.04 -4.26 -31.14
CA ALA A 153 -12.84 -5.09 -32.03
C ALA A 153 -12.99 -4.49 -33.44
N ALA A 154 -13.06 -3.17 -33.58
CA ALA A 154 -13.16 -2.46 -34.85
C ALA A 154 -11.84 -2.39 -35.63
N LEU A 155 -10.71 -2.36 -34.92
CA LEU A 155 -9.37 -2.40 -35.53
C LEU A 155 -9.08 -3.79 -36.09
N SER A 156 -8.46 -3.85 -37.29
CA SER A 156 -8.18 -5.10 -37.98
C SER A 156 -6.71 -5.16 -38.42
N LYS A 157 -6.11 -6.35 -38.29
CA LYS A 157 -4.77 -6.65 -38.82
C LYS A 157 -4.74 -6.60 -40.35
N ASP A 158 -5.83 -7.02 -41.01
CA ASP A 158 -5.94 -7.01 -42.48
C ASP A 158 -5.90 -5.60 -43.09
N LYS A 159 -6.19 -4.59 -42.28
CA LYS A 159 -6.10 -3.16 -42.65
C LYS A 159 -4.81 -2.49 -42.17
N GLU A 160 -3.86 -3.28 -41.73
CA GLU A 160 -2.55 -2.82 -41.24
C GLU A 160 -2.65 -1.82 -40.05
N HIS A 161 -3.75 -1.89 -39.26
CA HIS A 161 -3.92 -0.99 -38.11
C HIS A 161 -2.96 -1.30 -36.96
N TYR A 162 -2.46 -2.52 -36.86
CA TYR A 162 -1.49 -2.94 -35.83
C TYR A 162 -0.68 -4.15 -36.28
N GLU A 163 0.50 -4.29 -35.68
CA GLU A 163 1.38 -5.43 -35.82
C GLU A 163 1.47 -6.19 -34.48
N ILE A 164 1.62 -7.52 -34.56
CA ILE A 164 1.76 -8.40 -33.40
C ILE A 164 3.20 -8.89 -33.32
N ASP A 165 3.90 -8.58 -32.25
CA ASP A 165 5.17 -9.18 -31.89
C ASP A 165 4.93 -10.35 -30.91
N GLU A 166 4.83 -11.54 -31.45
CA GLU A 166 4.61 -12.76 -30.67
C GLU A 166 5.75 -13.06 -29.71
N LYS A 167 7.02 -12.69 -30.07
CA LYS A 167 8.18 -12.94 -29.22
C LYS A 167 8.22 -12.03 -28.01
N ALA A 168 7.90 -10.74 -28.20
CA ALA A 168 7.80 -9.76 -27.12
C ALA A 168 6.44 -9.81 -26.41
N ARG A 169 5.48 -10.62 -26.88
CA ARG A 169 4.08 -10.63 -26.41
C ARG A 169 3.50 -9.21 -26.37
N ASN A 170 3.66 -8.48 -27.43
CA ASN A 170 3.22 -7.10 -27.54
C ASN A 170 2.45 -6.83 -28.84
N VAL A 171 1.66 -5.78 -28.83
CA VAL A 171 0.93 -5.30 -30.01
C VAL A 171 1.34 -3.84 -30.23
N LEU A 172 1.71 -3.49 -31.46
CA LEU A 172 2.12 -2.17 -31.87
C LEU A 172 1.09 -1.59 -32.84
N LEU A 173 0.55 -0.42 -32.52
CA LEU A 173 -0.34 0.31 -33.45
C LEU A 173 0.51 0.94 -34.57
N SER A 174 0.02 0.89 -35.79
CA SER A 174 0.53 1.67 -36.92
C SER A 174 0.00 3.11 -36.88
N ASP A 175 0.54 3.98 -37.71
CA ASP A 175 0.03 5.35 -37.84
C ASP A 175 -1.46 5.37 -38.27
N GLU A 176 -1.85 4.45 -39.15
CA GLU A 176 -3.25 4.26 -39.57
C GLU A 176 -4.11 3.75 -38.40
N GLY A 177 -3.57 2.88 -37.56
CA GLY A 177 -4.24 2.37 -36.37
C GLY A 177 -4.46 3.44 -35.31
N PHE A 178 -3.48 4.33 -35.11
CA PHE A 178 -3.64 5.48 -34.23
C PHE A 178 -4.74 6.41 -34.74
N ALA A 179 -4.69 6.81 -36.04
CA ALA A 179 -5.68 7.70 -36.62
C ALA A 179 -7.12 7.13 -36.56
N GLU A 180 -7.29 5.84 -36.80
CA GLU A 180 -8.63 5.22 -36.74
C GLU A 180 -9.11 5.09 -35.28
N ALA A 181 -8.23 4.78 -34.32
CA ALA A 181 -8.58 4.73 -32.89
C ALA A 181 -8.98 6.12 -32.36
N GLU A 182 -8.24 7.18 -32.70
CA GLU A 182 -8.54 8.57 -32.33
C GLU A 182 -9.88 9.03 -32.92
N LYS A 183 -10.14 8.68 -34.15
CA LYS A 183 -11.41 8.98 -34.83
C LYS A 183 -12.59 8.25 -34.18
N LEU A 184 -12.44 6.98 -33.81
CA LEU A 184 -13.48 6.19 -33.14
C LEU A 184 -13.77 6.69 -31.72
N LEU A 185 -12.75 7.18 -31.02
CA LEU A 185 -12.87 7.79 -29.70
C LEU A 185 -13.35 9.24 -29.74
N ALA A 186 -13.27 9.89 -30.89
CA ALA A 186 -13.48 11.32 -31.06
C ALA A 186 -12.52 12.17 -30.17
N VAL A 187 -11.26 11.73 -30.06
CA VAL A 187 -10.18 12.44 -29.34
C VAL A 187 -9.11 12.88 -30.34
N GLU A 188 -8.39 13.96 -30.03
CA GLU A 188 -7.32 14.49 -30.88
C GLU A 188 -5.99 13.77 -30.69
N ASP A 189 -5.74 13.20 -29.49
CA ASP A 189 -4.49 12.49 -29.15
C ASP A 189 -4.78 11.44 -28.08
N LEU A 190 -4.40 10.19 -28.36
CA LEU A 190 -4.51 9.06 -27.42
C LEU A 190 -3.62 9.21 -26.17
N TYR A 191 -2.56 10.01 -26.26
CA TYR A 191 -1.61 10.27 -25.18
C TYR A 191 -1.90 11.54 -24.38
N ASN A 192 -3.06 12.17 -24.59
CA ASN A 192 -3.42 13.38 -23.85
C ASN A 192 -3.31 13.13 -22.32
N PRO A 193 -2.48 13.90 -21.58
CA PRO A 193 -2.28 13.69 -20.13
C PRO A 193 -3.55 13.89 -19.30
N GLU A 194 -4.50 14.72 -19.77
CA GLU A 194 -5.76 14.98 -19.05
C GLU A 194 -6.76 13.84 -19.22
N ASP A 195 -6.73 13.15 -20.37
CA ASP A 195 -7.62 12.02 -20.67
C ASP A 195 -6.90 10.92 -21.45
N PRO A 196 -5.97 10.17 -20.83
CA PRO A 196 -5.15 9.18 -21.53
C PRO A 196 -5.98 7.96 -21.95
N TRP A 197 -5.90 7.59 -23.23
CA TRP A 197 -6.56 6.44 -23.83
C TRP A 197 -5.60 5.36 -24.33
N ALA A 198 -4.36 5.72 -24.64
CA ALA A 198 -3.38 4.82 -25.24
C ALA A 198 -3.25 3.50 -24.47
N HIS A 199 -3.11 3.57 -23.13
CA HIS A 199 -2.96 2.41 -22.27
C HIS A 199 -4.16 1.44 -22.36
N PHE A 200 -5.39 1.97 -22.41
CA PHE A 200 -6.60 1.16 -22.52
C PHE A 200 -6.72 0.47 -23.88
N VAL A 201 -6.41 1.20 -24.97
CA VAL A 201 -6.45 0.66 -26.34
C VAL A 201 -5.39 -0.42 -26.52
N PHE A 202 -4.16 -0.21 -26.05
CA PHE A 202 -3.11 -1.23 -26.12
C PHE A 202 -3.46 -2.49 -25.31
N ASN A 203 -4.00 -2.36 -24.11
CA ASN A 203 -4.42 -3.51 -23.32
C ASN A 203 -5.60 -4.25 -23.96
N ALA A 204 -6.54 -3.54 -24.56
CA ALA A 204 -7.66 -4.14 -25.27
C ALA A 204 -7.19 -4.92 -26.51
N LEU A 205 -6.22 -4.40 -27.28
CA LEU A 205 -5.62 -5.11 -28.42
C LEU A 205 -4.81 -6.32 -27.95
N LYS A 206 -4.02 -6.22 -26.87
CA LYS A 206 -3.34 -7.37 -26.28
C LYS A 206 -4.34 -8.44 -25.83
N ALA A 207 -5.40 -8.04 -25.15
CA ALA A 207 -6.45 -8.95 -24.71
C ALA A 207 -7.12 -9.66 -25.90
N LYS A 208 -7.32 -8.96 -27.02
CA LYS A 208 -7.92 -9.51 -28.24
C LYS A 208 -7.03 -10.53 -28.91
N GLU A 209 -5.73 -10.21 -29.11
CA GLU A 209 -4.85 -10.96 -30.00
C GLU A 209 -4.00 -12.02 -29.27
N LEU A 210 -3.58 -11.72 -28.05
CA LEU A 210 -2.60 -12.55 -27.32
C LEU A 210 -3.21 -13.40 -26.21
N PHE A 211 -4.45 -13.14 -25.83
CA PHE A 211 -5.12 -13.88 -24.76
C PHE A 211 -6.38 -14.59 -25.28
N ILE A 212 -6.27 -15.89 -25.39
CA ILE A 212 -7.28 -16.76 -25.99
C ILE A 212 -8.08 -17.44 -24.87
N LYS A 213 -9.42 -17.35 -24.97
CA LYS A 213 -10.34 -18.05 -24.06
C LYS A 213 -10.13 -19.55 -24.15
N ASP A 214 -10.28 -20.24 -23.04
CA ASP A 214 -10.08 -21.69 -22.87
C ASP A 214 -8.62 -22.17 -23.08
N VAL A 215 -7.68 -21.24 -23.28
CA VAL A 215 -6.24 -21.48 -23.33
C VAL A 215 -5.51 -20.72 -22.22
N ASN A 216 -5.61 -19.40 -22.20
CA ASN A 216 -4.94 -18.55 -21.20
C ASN A 216 -5.85 -18.23 -20.01
N TYR A 217 -7.15 -18.30 -20.19
CA TYR A 217 -8.16 -18.06 -19.16
C TYR A 217 -9.47 -18.76 -19.47
N ILE A 218 -10.29 -18.93 -18.43
CA ILE A 218 -11.68 -19.36 -18.54
C ILE A 218 -12.60 -18.28 -17.96
N VAL A 219 -13.86 -18.28 -18.37
CA VAL A 219 -14.92 -17.47 -17.74
C VAL A 219 -15.77 -18.41 -16.90
N ARG A 220 -15.86 -18.12 -15.60
CA ARG A 220 -16.64 -18.91 -14.65
C ARG A 220 -17.27 -17.99 -13.63
N ASP A 221 -18.57 -18.17 -13.37
CA ASP A 221 -19.35 -17.38 -12.40
C ASP A 221 -19.24 -15.85 -12.63
N ASP A 222 -19.28 -15.42 -13.91
CA ASP A 222 -19.06 -14.04 -14.38
C ASP A 222 -17.68 -13.46 -14.03
N GLU A 223 -16.69 -14.30 -13.75
CA GLU A 223 -15.32 -13.88 -13.50
C GLU A 223 -14.35 -14.50 -14.51
N VAL A 224 -13.28 -13.75 -14.83
CA VAL A 224 -12.15 -14.25 -15.62
C VAL A 224 -11.15 -14.91 -14.68
N VAL A 225 -10.89 -16.21 -14.90
CA VAL A 225 -9.93 -16.99 -14.11
C VAL A 225 -8.76 -17.42 -14.99
N ILE A 226 -7.55 -17.09 -14.56
CA ILE A 226 -6.30 -17.43 -15.29
C ILE A 226 -6.10 -18.94 -15.31
N VAL A 227 -5.65 -19.46 -16.46
CA VAL A 227 -5.16 -20.82 -16.63
C VAL A 227 -3.64 -20.77 -16.81
N ASP A 228 -2.93 -21.56 -16.03
CA ASP A 228 -1.49 -21.73 -16.16
C ASP A 228 -1.14 -22.45 -17.45
N GLU A 229 -0.36 -21.83 -18.32
CA GLU A 229 -0.03 -22.36 -19.66
C GLU A 229 0.75 -23.68 -19.61
N PHE A 230 1.49 -23.95 -18.53
CA PHE A 230 2.33 -25.14 -18.42
C PHE A 230 1.60 -26.31 -17.78
N THR A 231 0.76 -26.04 -16.79
CA THR A 231 0.09 -27.10 -16.01
C THR A 231 -1.38 -27.27 -16.37
N GLY A 232 -1.98 -26.33 -17.10
CA GLY A 232 -3.41 -26.32 -17.41
C GLY A 232 -4.30 -26.12 -16.18
N ARG A 233 -3.73 -25.72 -15.03
CA ARG A 233 -4.48 -25.52 -13.80
C ARG A 233 -5.06 -24.11 -13.75
N VAL A 234 -6.31 -24.01 -13.29
CA VAL A 234 -6.94 -22.73 -12.98
C VAL A 234 -6.30 -22.12 -11.73
N MET A 235 -6.07 -20.82 -11.75
CA MET A 235 -5.44 -20.04 -10.68
C MET A 235 -6.44 -19.02 -10.11
N PRO A 236 -7.37 -19.41 -9.22
CA PRO A 236 -8.33 -18.49 -8.63
C PRO A 236 -7.65 -17.39 -7.83
N GLY A 237 -8.18 -16.17 -7.90
CA GLY A 237 -7.66 -15.01 -7.18
C GLY A 237 -6.39 -14.39 -7.77
N ARG A 238 -5.77 -14.98 -8.79
CA ARG A 238 -4.69 -14.34 -9.56
C ARG A 238 -5.28 -13.45 -10.66
N ARG A 239 -4.63 -12.30 -10.88
CA ARG A 239 -5.00 -11.34 -11.91
C ARG A 239 -3.76 -10.86 -12.64
N TRP A 240 -3.91 -10.52 -13.94
CA TRP A 240 -2.85 -9.79 -14.66
C TRP A 240 -2.80 -8.35 -14.19
N SER A 241 -1.61 -7.78 -14.16
CA SER A 241 -1.35 -6.40 -13.77
C SER A 241 -1.63 -5.38 -14.89
N ASP A 242 -1.48 -4.12 -14.55
CA ASP A 242 -1.47 -2.98 -15.48
C ASP A 242 -2.75 -2.82 -16.32
N GLY A 243 -3.90 -3.22 -15.77
CA GLY A 243 -5.19 -3.08 -16.46
C GLY A 243 -5.48 -4.14 -17.52
N LEU A 244 -4.59 -5.10 -17.74
CA LEU A 244 -4.79 -6.16 -18.72
C LEU A 244 -5.94 -7.09 -18.33
N HIS A 245 -6.09 -7.41 -17.03
CA HIS A 245 -7.19 -8.25 -16.57
C HIS A 245 -8.54 -7.60 -16.84
N GLN A 246 -8.66 -6.31 -16.55
CA GLN A 246 -9.85 -5.51 -16.84
C GLN A 246 -10.16 -5.44 -18.36
N ALA A 247 -9.12 -5.36 -19.18
CA ALA A 247 -9.29 -5.39 -20.63
C ALA A 247 -9.84 -6.74 -21.12
N ILE A 248 -9.47 -7.85 -20.48
CA ILE A 248 -10.02 -9.18 -20.79
C ILE A 248 -11.43 -9.32 -20.24
N GLU A 249 -11.73 -8.81 -19.04
CA GLU A 249 -13.08 -8.74 -18.48
C GLU A 249 -14.02 -7.95 -19.43
N ALA A 250 -13.56 -6.80 -19.95
CA ALA A 250 -14.28 -6.01 -20.93
C ALA A 250 -14.51 -6.75 -22.26
N LYS A 251 -13.49 -7.48 -22.75
CA LYS A 251 -13.58 -8.31 -23.94
C LYS A 251 -14.66 -9.39 -23.80
N GLU A 252 -14.71 -10.06 -22.65
CA GLU A 252 -15.67 -11.13 -22.36
C GLU A 252 -17.04 -10.60 -21.87
N ARG A 253 -17.19 -9.28 -21.68
CA ARG A 253 -18.41 -8.60 -21.20
C ARG A 253 -18.88 -9.11 -19.85
N VAL A 254 -17.94 -9.42 -18.97
CA VAL A 254 -18.18 -9.71 -17.55
C VAL A 254 -17.96 -8.47 -16.69
N ASP A 255 -18.36 -8.53 -15.43
CA ASP A 255 -18.18 -7.41 -14.49
C ASP A 255 -16.69 -7.05 -14.34
N ILE A 256 -16.35 -5.78 -14.60
CA ILE A 256 -14.98 -5.28 -14.51
C ILE A 256 -14.66 -4.95 -13.05
N GLN A 257 -13.80 -5.76 -12.45
CA GLN A 257 -13.37 -5.57 -11.09
C GLN A 257 -12.27 -4.49 -10.99
N PRO A 258 -12.32 -3.61 -9.99
CA PRO A 258 -11.29 -2.58 -9.79
C PRO A 258 -9.90 -3.21 -9.64
N GLU A 259 -8.89 -2.53 -10.17
CA GLU A 259 -7.50 -2.94 -10.02
C GLU A 259 -7.02 -2.62 -8.60
N THR A 260 -6.50 -3.61 -7.90
CA THR A 260 -5.78 -3.39 -6.67
C THR A 260 -4.35 -2.96 -7.01
N GLN A 261 -4.10 -1.66 -7.01
CA GLN A 261 -2.72 -1.17 -7.06
C GLN A 261 -2.15 -1.19 -5.66
N THR A 262 -1.01 -1.84 -5.53
CA THR A 262 -0.16 -1.69 -4.35
C THR A 262 0.81 -0.55 -4.69
N PRO A 263 0.57 0.68 -4.20
CA PRO A 263 1.62 1.69 -4.29
C PRO A 263 2.81 1.11 -3.54
N VAL A 264 3.95 0.98 -4.24
CA VAL A 264 5.15 0.35 -3.68
C VAL A 264 5.80 1.34 -2.71
N SER A 265 5.15 1.56 -1.58
CA SER A 265 5.76 2.18 -0.42
C SER A 265 5.81 1.13 0.67
N TYR A 266 7.00 0.61 0.92
CA TYR A 266 7.23 -0.30 2.04
C TYR A 266 8.42 0.20 2.84
N THR A 267 8.36 -0.04 4.14
CA THR A 267 9.49 0.23 5.04
C THR A 267 9.87 -1.05 5.77
N HIS A 268 11.16 -1.16 6.08
CA HIS A 268 11.70 -2.22 6.92
C HIS A 268 12.16 -1.62 8.23
N LEU A 269 11.67 -2.17 9.33
CA LEU A 269 12.08 -1.80 10.67
C LEU A 269 13.27 -2.68 11.05
N THR A 270 14.49 -2.18 10.88
CA THR A 270 15.70 -2.92 11.21
C THR A 270 16.66 -2.10 12.06
N LEU A 271 17.46 -2.77 12.87
CA LEU A 271 18.62 -2.14 13.47
C LEU A 271 19.69 -1.86 12.40
N PRO A 272 20.46 -0.77 12.50
CA PRO A 272 21.60 -0.53 11.63
C PRO A 272 22.58 -1.71 11.69
N THR A 273 22.97 -2.23 10.53
CA THR A 273 23.83 -3.42 10.41
C THR A 273 25.25 -3.24 11.02
N ASN A 274 25.64 -2.02 11.37
CA ASN A 274 26.90 -1.71 12.01
C ASN A 274 26.79 -1.60 13.53
N ALA A 275 25.64 -1.82 14.14
CA ALA A 275 25.55 -1.98 15.58
C ALA A 275 26.01 -3.40 15.91
N CYS A 276 27.30 -3.54 16.20
CA CYS A 276 27.80 -4.76 16.85
C CYS A 276 27.04 -4.94 18.16
N VAL A 277 26.33 -6.05 18.27
CA VAL A 277 25.76 -6.56 19.52
C VAL A 277 26.86 -7.07 20.39
#